data_212b58a7c30a97be95c36dd9f69c4586
#
_entry.id   212b58a7c30a97be95c36dd9f69c4586
#
_cell.length_a   1.000
_cell.length_b   1.000
_cell.length_c   1.000
_cell.angle_alpha   90.00
_cell.angle_beta   90.00
_cell.angle_gamma   90.00
#
_symmetry.space_group_name_H-M   'P 1'
#
loop_
_entity.id
_entity.type
_entity.pdbx_description
1 polymer ?
#
loop_
_entity_poly.entity_id
_entity_poly.type
_entity_poly.pdbx_seq_one_letter_code
_entity_poly.pdbx_strand_id
1 'polypeptide(L)'
;MTIEVLNVSKNYEGKPYLKNVSLDISSGSVISVVGAKKSGKTALLRIIMGLEEADDGQVNLLGDYKYDRFNIGAVFQDDHLCPGFTAAQNVAMVNERISVRAAEEELEKLLPAGTADLPVEDLTPAQRRMVCIIRACIIPSDVRLMDEPFAGMTEEEREKSIAYIHSILANTPLVITCLPGEELPFGRTFHLT
;
A
#
# COMPACT_ATOMS: atom_id res chain seq x y z
N MET A 1 -5.44 7.68 -15.85
CA MET A 1 -5.91 6.38 -15.35
C MET A 1 -7.00 6.60 -14.33
N THR A 2 -8.06 5.80 -14.37
CA THR A 2 -9.09 5.77 -13.33
C THR A 2 -9.44 4.31 -13.04
N ILE A 3 -9.50 3.95 -11.77
CA ILE A 3 -10.03 2.67 -11.30
C ILE A 3 -11.41 2.97 -10.71
N GLU A 4 -12.44 2.36 -11.27
CA GLU A 4 -13.80 2.45 -10.74
C GLU A 4 -14.15 1.18 -9.97
N VAL A 5 -14.46 1.33 -8.70
CA VAL A 5 -15.05 0.28 -7.88
C VAL A 5 -16.56 0.53 -7.87
N LEU A 6 -17.35 -0.41 -8.40
CA LEU A 6 -18.78 -0.24 -8.57
C LEU A 6 -19.57 -1.30 -7.80
N ASN A 7 -20.28 -0.85 -6.75
CA ASN A 7 -21.23 -1.66 -5.97
C ASN A 7 -20.62 -2.96 -5.42
N VAL A 8 -19.33 -2.96 -5.09
CA VAL A 8 -18.61 -4.14 -4.65
C VAL A 8 -19.15 -4.62 -3.28
N SER A 9 -19.50 -5.89 -3.23
CA SER A 9 -19.93 -6.59 -2.02
C SER A 9 -19.08 -7.84 -1.81
N LYS A 10 -18.81 -8.17 -0.54
CA LYS A 10 -18.04 -9.35 -0.15
C LYS A 10 -18.53 -9.93 1.16
N ASN A 11 -18.71 -11.25 1.18
CA ASN A 11 -19.11 -12.00 2.36
C ASN A 11 -18.03 -13.04 2.69
N TYR A 12 -17.79 -13.28 3.97
CA TYR A 12 -17.01 -14.41 4.44
C TYR A 12 -17.84 -15.19 5.45
N GLU A 13 -17.94 -16.50 5.25
CA GLU A 13 -18.70 -17.39 6.13
C GLU A 13 -20.13 -16.88 6.42
N GLY A 14 -20.80 -16.33 5.39
CA GLY A 14 -22.15 -15.80 5.49
C GLY A 14 -22.25 -14.44 6.19
N LYS A 15 -21.14 -13.81 6.57
CA LYS A 15 -21.12 -12.47 7.18
C LYS A 15 -20.67 -11.44 6.13
N PRO A 16 -21.42 -10.35 5.98
CA PRO A 16 -21.03 -9.29 5.05
C PRO A 16 -19.86 -8.49 5.62
N TYR A 17 -18.80 -8.35 4.81
CA TYR A 17 -17.64 -7.51 5.09
C TYR A 17 -17.64 -6.24 4.24
N LEU A 18 -18.07 -6.34 2.98
CA LEU A 18 -18.31 -5.20 2.12
C LEU A 18 -19.75 -5.22 1.65
N LYS A 19 -20.39 -4.04 1.62
CA LYS A 19 -21.77 -3.89 1.17
C LYS A 19 -21.85 -2.72 0.21
N ASN A 20 -22.04 -3.01 -1.07
CA ASN A 20 -22.34 -2.01 -2.09
C ASN A 20 -21.32 -0.86 -2.15
N VAL A 21 -20.03 -1.18 -2.00
CA VAL A 21 -18.95 -0.18 -1.96
C VAL A 21 -18.68 0.34 -3.35
N SER A 22 -18.73 1.67 -3.50
CA SER A 22 -18.36 2.34 -4.76
C SER A 22 -17.33 3.43 -4.48
N LEU A 23 -16.26 3.46 -5.29
CA LEU A 23 -15.11 4.33 -5.09
C LEU A 23 -14.38 4.56 -6.40
N ASP A 24 -14.08 5.82 -6.72
CA ASP A 24 -13.27 6.20 -7.88
C ASP A 24 -11.86 6.59 -7.46
N ILE A 25 -10.86 5.98 -8.11
CA ILE A 25 -9.44 6.23 -7.90
C ILE A 25 -8.86 6.77 -9.20
N SER A 26 -8.69 8.07 -9.29
CA SER A 26 -8.16 8.76 -10.49
C SER A 26 -6.71 9.20 -10.28
N SER A 27 -6.00 9.50 -11.37
CA SER A 27 -4.62 10.03 -11.31
C SER A 27 -4.51 11.19 -10.32
N GLY A 28 -3.49 11.15 -9.48
CA GLY A 28 -3.22 12.16 -8.44
C GLY A 28 -4.14 12.09 -7.23
N SER A 29 -5.14 11.20 -7.19
CA SER A 29 -5.99 11.05 -6.01
C SER A 29 -5.26 10.37 -4.87
N VAL A 30 -5.49 10.87 -3.65
CA VAL A 30 -5.04 10.24 -2.41
C VAL A 30 -6.27 9.95 -1.56
N ILE A 31 -6.43 8.69 -1.15
CA ILE A 31 -7.62 8.23 -0.46
C ILE A 31 -7.24 7.45 0.79
N SER A 32 -7.70 7.92 1.95
CA SER A 32 -7.65 7.17 3.20
C SER A 32 -8.97 6.40 3.37
N VAL A 33 -8.93 5.09 3.22
CA VAL A 33 -10.06 4.19 3.48
C VAL A 33 -10.08 3.87 4.97
N VAL A 34 -11.03 4.45 5.67
CA VAL A 34 -11.15 4.38 7.13
C VAL A 34 -12.22 3.39 7.55
N GLY A 35 -11.91 2.55 8.49
CA GLY A 35 -12.86 1.60 9.04
C GLY A 35 -12.31 0.88 10.27
N ALA A 36 -13.20 0.36 11.08
CA ALA A 36 -12.85 -0.45 12.25
C ALA A 36 -12.03 -1.70 11.85
N LYS A 37 -11.44 -2.38 12.83
CA LYS A 37 -10.85 -3.70 12.59
C LYS A 37 -11.91 -4.65 12.03
N LYS A 38 -11.53 -5.43 10.99
CA LYS A 38 -12.42 -6.38 10.30
C LYS A 38 -13.60 -5.74 9.54
N SER A 39 -13.52 -4.46 9.19
CA SER A 39 -14.56 -3.78 8.39
C SER A 39 -14.48 -4.07 6.88
N GLY A 40 -13.57 -4.95 6.43
CA GLY A 40 -13.42 -5.29 5.01
C GLY A 40 -12.36 -4.46 4.26
N LYS A 41 -11.59 -3.58 4.92
CA LYS A 41 -10.53 -2.76 4.29
C LYS A 41 -9.57 -3.58 3.44
N THR A 42 -9.00 -4.63 4.03
CA THR A 42 -8.09 -5.57 3.35
C THR A 42 -8.76 -6.26 2.17
N ALA A 43 -10.01 -6.71 2.31
CA ALA A 43 -10.78 -7.31 1.23
C ALA A 43 -10.98 -6.34 0.06
N LEU A 44 -11.31 -5.09 0.34
CA LEU A 44 -11.46 -4.06 -0.69
C LEU A 44 -10.16 -3.86 -1.48
N LEU A 45 -9.01 -3.72 -0.79
CA LEU A 45 -7.73 -3.59 -1.48
C LEU A 45 -7.39 -4.83 -2.30
N ARG A 46 -7.61 -6.04 -1.77
CA ARG A 46 -7.36 -7.30 -2.49
C ARG A 46 -8.22 -7.44 -3.73
N ILE A 47 -9.48 -7.01 -3.68
CA ILE A 47 -10.38 -6.99 -4.83
C ILE A 47 -9.88 -5.97 -5.88
N ILE A 48 -9.48 -4.78 -5.47
CA ILE A 48 -8.89 -3.77 -6.38
C ILE A 48 -7.60 -4.29 -7.03
N MET A 49 -6.79 -5.06 -6.30
CA MET A 49 -5.56 -5.69 -6.81
C MET A 49 -5.83 -6.90 -7.73
N GLY A 50 -7.07 -7.37 -7.83
CA GLY A 50 -7.40 -8.61 -8.55
C GLY A 50 -6.91 -9.88 -7.86
N LEU A 51 -6.58 -9.81 -6.57
CA LEU A 51 -6.14 -10.95 -5.75
C LEU A 51 -7.33 -11.70 -5.12
N GLU A 52 -8.51 -11.11 -5.20
CA GLU A 52 -9.74 -11.66 -4.66
C GLU A 52 -10.92 -11.21 -5.53
N GLU A 53 -11.90 -12.10 -5.73
CA GLU A 53 -13.13 -11.79 -6.46
C GLU A 53 -14.19 -11.18 -5.54
N ALA A 54 -14.91 -10.17 -6.02
CA ALA A 54 -16.11 -9.69 -5.35
C ALA A 54 -17.25 -10.71 -5.50
N ASP A 55 -18.15 -10.77 -4.52
CA ASP A 55 -19.36 -11.60 -4.63
C ASP A 55 -20.42 -10.90 -5.49
N ASP A 56 -20.40 -9.56 -5.53
CA ASP A 56 -21.25 -8.71 -6.38
C ASP A 56 -20.52 -7.40 -6.69
N GLY A 57 -20.91 -6.75 -7.77
CA GLY A 57 -20.24 -5.56 -8.27
C GLY A 57 -19.00 -5.87 -9.10
N GLN A 58 -18.23 -4.84 -9.44
CA GLN A 58 -17.04 -4.98 -10.29
C GLN A 58 -16.03 -3.88 -10.08
N VAL A 59 -14.79 -4.14 -10.50
CA VAL A 59 -13.71 -3.15 -10.58
C VAL A 59 -13.34 -2.96 -12.05
N ASN A 60 -13.48 -1.73 -12.53
CA ASN A 60 -13.16 -1.36 -13.91
C ASN A 60 -11.89 -0.53 -13.97
N LEU A 61 -11.06 -0.82 -14.97
CA LEU A 61 -9.90 -0.01 -15.30
C LEU A 61 -10.26 0.86 -16.51
N LEU A 62 -10.31 2.18 -16.31
CA LEU A 62 -10.61 3.15 -17.36
C LEU A 62 -9.36 3.89 -17.80
N GLY A 63 -9.12 3.92 -19.11
CA GLY A 63 -8.00 4.62 -19.74
C GLY A 63 -7.46 3.85 -20.95
N ASP A 64 -6.62 4.51 -21.75
CA ASP A 64 -5.94 3.89 -22.89
C ASP A 64 -4.82 2.97 -22.42
N TYR A 65 -5.17 1.79 -21.95
CA TYR A 65 -4.19 0.79 -21.58
C TYR A 65 -3.79 -0.05 -22.76
N LYS A 66 -2.47 -0.07 -23.02
CA LYS A 66 -1.85 -1.01 -23.95
C LYS A 66 -1.82 -2.45 -23.42
N TYR A 67 -2.08 -2.63 -22.13
CA TYR A 67 -1.93 -3.90 -21.43
C TYR A 67 -3.11 -4.13 -20.48
N ASP A 68 -3.56 -5.37 -20.38
CA ASP A 68 -4.65 -5.81 -19.48
C ASP A 68 -4.25 -5.81 -17.99
N ARG A 69 -3.05 -5.37 -17.67
CA ARG A 69 -2.51 -5.33 -16.31
C ARG A 69 -1.84 -4.00 -16.04
N PHE A 70 -1.99 -3.53 -14.82
CA PHE A 70 -1.33 -2.33 -14.32
C PHE A 70 -0.35 -2.71 -13.19
N ASN A 71 0.69 -1.88 -13.03
CA ASN A 71 1.70 -2.09 -12.01
C ASN A 71 1.22 -1.50 -10.69
N ILE A 72 1.19 -2.32 -9.65
CA ILE A 72 0.77 -1.92 -8.31
C ILE A 72 1.98 -1.86 -7.39
N GLY A 73 2.20 -0.71 -6.76
CA GLY A 73 3.04 -0.62 -5.58
C GLY A 73 2.22 -1.00 -4.35
N ALA A 74 2.47 -2.19 -3.78
CA ALA A 74 1.63 -2.72 -2.72
C ALA A 74 2.35 -2.84 -1.37
N VAL A 75 1.66 -2.43 -0.28
CA VAL A 75 1.99 -2.80 1.09
C VAL A 75 0.84 -3.65 1.61
N PHE A 76 1.12 -4.88 1.97
CA PHE A 76 0.14 -5.81 2.53
C PHE A 76 0.09 -5.70 4.06
N GLN A 77 -0.95 -6.25 4.67
CA GLN A 77 -1.06 -6.33 6.12
C GLN A 77 0.10 -7.14 6.74
N ASP A 78 0.48 -8.25 6.10
CA ASP A 78 1.69 -8.99 6.41
C ASP A 78 2.85 -8.45 5.57
N ASP A 79 4.06 -8.37 6.15
CA ASP A 79 5.19 -7.72 5.50
C ASP A 79 5.68 -8.41 4.22
N HIS A 80 5.50 -9.72 4.11
CA HIS A 80 5.98 -10.54 2.99
C HIS A 80 7.43 -10.22 2.61
N LEU A 81 8.29 -10.04 3.63
CA LEU A 81 9.73 -9.90 3.45
C LEU A 81 10.39 -11.28 3.42
N CYS A 82 11.44 -11.42 2.62
CA CYS A 82 12.21 -12.65 2.54
C CYS A 82 13.16 -12.75 3.74
N PRO A 83 12.93 -13.72 4.65
CA PRO A 83 13.82 -13.96 5.78
C PRO A 83 15.26 -14.24 5.32
N GLY A 84 16.24 -13.86 6.13
CA GLY A 84 17.67 -14.05 5.82
C GLY A 84 18.23 -13.08 4.78
N PHE A 85 17.40 -12.29 4.10
CA PHE A 85 17.84 -11.21 3.21
C PHE A 85 17.88 -9.89 3.98
N THR A 86 18.84 -9.03 3.59
CA THR A 86 18.90 -7.69 4.16
C THR A 86 17.70 -6.84 3.73
N ALA A 87 17.47 -5.72 4.44
CA ALA A 87 16.44 -4.77 4.03
C ALA A 87 16.66 -4.29 2.59
N ALA A 88 17.90 -3.95 2.23
CA ALA A 88 18.25 -3.50 0.88
C ALA A 88 18.02 -4.58 -0.18
N GLN A 89 18.34 -5.85 0.11
CA GLN A 89 18.06 -6.96 -0.80
C GLN A 89 16.55 -7.18 -0.98
N ASN A 90 15.76 -7.06 0.09
CA ASN A 90 14.29 -7.14 0.01
C ASN A 90 13.65 -6.03 -0.83
N VAL A 91 14.27 -4.86 -0.87
CA VAL A 91 13.83 -3.75 -1.74
C VAL A 91 14.31 -3.97 -3.18
N ALA A 92 15.59 -4.35 -3.38
CA ALA A 92 16.17 -4.49 -4.72
C ALA A 92 15.53 -5.62 -5.54
N MET A 93 15.08 -6.71 -4.89
CA MET A 93 14.54 -7.89 -5.57
C MET A 93 13.26 -7.66 -6.37
N VAL A 94 12.53 -6.55 -6.14
CA VAL A 94 11.26 -6.30 -6.83
C VAL A 94 11.42 -5.86 -8.27
N ASN A 95 12.62 -5.41 -8.65
CA ASN A 95 12.90 -5.02 -10.02
C ASN A 95 14.41 -5.13 -10.30
N GLU A 96 14.79 -5.88 -11.32
CA GLU A 96 16.19 -6.11 -11.72
C GLU A 96 17.01 -4.83 -12.03
N ARG A 97 16.32 -3.70 -12.27
CA ARG A 97 16.98 -2.40 -12.51
C ARG A 97 17.35 -1.67 -11.22
N ILE A 98 16.89 -2.17 -10.07
CA ILE A 98 17.20 -1.57 -8.77
C ILE A 98 18.43 -2.30 -8.21
N SER A 99 19.55 -1.59 -8.11
CA SER A 99 20.72 -2.13 -7.44
C SER A 99 20.52 -2.13 -5.91
N VAL A 100 21.22 -3.03 -5.21
CA VAL A 100 21.22 -3.05 -3.74
C VAL A 100 21.64 -1.69 -3.19
N ARG A 101 22.66 -1.06 -3.79
CA ARG A 101 23.09 0.28 -3.40
C ARG A 101 22.00 1.35 -3.54
N ALA A 102 21.25 1.33 -4.64
CA ALA A 102 20.13 2.25 -4.81
C ALA A 102 19.02 2.01 -3.76
N ALA A 103 18.81 0.76 -3.38
CA ALA A 103 17.88 0.40 -2.32
C ALA A 103 18.37 0.88 -0.94
N GLU A 104 19.68 0.78 -0.65
CA GLU A 104 20.30 1.31 0.57
C GLU A 104 20.11 2.83 0.67
N GLU A 105 20.47 3.58 -0.38
CA GLU A 105 20.30 5.03 -0.45
C GLU A 105 18.82 5.46 -0.24
N GLU A 106 17.87 4.67 -0.71
CA GLU A 106 16.44 4.94 -0.51
C GLU A 106 15.98 4.60 0.91
N LEU A 107 16.47 3.49 1.48
CA LEU A 107 16.16 3.07 2.85
C LEU A 107 16.67 4.05 3.91
N GLU A 108 17.84 4.66 3.70
CA GLU A 108 18.42 5.66 4.62
C GLU A 108 17.56 6.92 4.78
N LYS A 109 16.58 7.15 3.88
CA LYS A 109 15.61 8.25 4.04
C LYS A 109 14.62 8.02 5.18
N LEU A 110 14.35 6.76 5.53
CA LEU A 110 13.41 6.37 6.60
C LEU A 110 14.08 5.67 7.76
N LEU A 111 15.05 4.82 7.48
CA LEU A 111 15.69 3.97 8.48
C LEU A 111 16.97 4.62 9.05
N PRO A 112 17.34 4.31 10.28
CA PRO A 112 18.65 4.69 10.82
C PRO A 112 19.79 4.16 9.95
N ALA A 113 20.89 4.91 9.89
CA ALA A 113 22.08 4.50 9.14
C ALA A 113 22.57 3.10 9.57
N GLY A 114 22.99 2.29 8.60
CA GLY A 114 23.43 0.92 8.80
C GLY A 114 22.31 -0.11 8.97
N THR A 115 21.04 0.30 9.01
CA THR A 115 19.90 -0.63 9.11
C THR A 115 19.65 -1.36 7.79
N ALA A 116 19.99 -0.75 6.65
CA ALA A 116 19.76 -1.32 5.32
C ALA A 116 20.47 -2.64 5.08
N ASP A 117 21.62 -2.84 5.73
CA ASP A 117 22.47 -4.05 5.64
C ASP A 117 22.06 -5.16 6.63
N LEU A 118 21.14 -4.88 7.54
CA LEU A 118 20.68 -5.88 8.49
C LEU A 118 19.67 -6.83 7.85
N PRO A 119 19.71 -8.14 8.20
CA PRO A 119 18.64 -9.07 7.90
C PRO A 119 17.30 -8.54 8.42
N VAL A 120 16.22 -8.73 7.65
CA VAL A 120 14.89 -8.21 8.04
C VAL A 120 14.37 -8.84 9.34
N GLU A 121 14.91 -9.98 9.74
CA GLU A 121 14.60 -10.64 11.01
C GLU A 121 15.10 -9.86 12.23
N ASP A 122 16.18 -9.09 12.06
CA ASP A 122 16.79 -8.26 13.11
C ASP A 122 16.14 -6.87 13.22
N LEU A 123 15.22 -6.55 12.32
CA LEU A 123 14.50 -5.28 12.30
C LEU A 123 13.30 -5.28 13.27
N THR A 124 13.02 -4.12 13.84
CA THR A 124 11.76 -3.91 14.57
C THR A 124 10.55 -4.04 13.65
N PRO A 125 9.34 -4.32 14.17
CA PRO A 125 8.14 -4.34 13.34
C PRO A 125 7.93 -3.04 12.55
N ALA A 126 8.16 -1.88 13.16
CA ALA A 126 8.06 -0.59 12.48
C ALA A 126 9.07 -0.46 11.33
N GLN A 127 10.32 -0.85 11.56
CA GLN A 127 11.35 -0.83 10.51
C GLN A 127 11.00 -1.76 9.35
N ARG A 128 10.47 -2.97 9.61
CA ARG A 128 9.97 -3.85 8.54
C ARG A 128 8.86 -3.21 7.72
N ARG A 129 7.91 -2.50 8.38
CA ARG A 129 6.87 -1.74 7.68
C ARG A 129 7.46 -0.64 6.79
N MET A 130 8.50 0.08 7.27
CA MET A 130 9.21 1.08 6.45
C MET A 130 9.88 0.45 5.22
N VAL A 131 10.50 -0.73 5.37
CA VAL A 131 11.04 -1.49 4.22
C VAL A 131 9.94 -1.81 3.21
N CYS A 132 8.75 -2.24 3.66
CA CYS A 132 7.61 -2.52 2.78
C CYS A 132 7.12 -1.27 2.05
N ILE A 133 7.05 -0.12 2.74
CA ILE A 133 6.69 1.17 2.13
C ILE A 133 7.68 1.53 1.03
N ILE A 134 8.99 1.49 1.32
CA ILE A 134 10.03 1.82 0.33
C ILE A 134 9.97 0.84 -0.84
N ARG A 135 9.83 -0.45 -0.59
CA ARG A 135 9.69 -1.48 -1.63
C ARG A 135 8.52 -1.20 -2.57
N ALA A 136 7.38 -0.76 -2.03
CA ALA A 136 6.21 -0.41 -2.83
C ALA A 136 6.37 0.91 -3.60
N CYS A 137 7.24 1.79 -3.14
CA CYS A 137 7.40 3.13 -3.66
C CYS A 137 8.55 3.29 -4.66
N ILE A 138 9.59 2.47 -4.55
CA ILE A 138 10.80 2.58 -5.38
C ILE A 138 10.56 2.18 -6.84
N ILE A 139 9.52 1.40 -7.11
CA ILE A 139 9.14 0.99 -8.46
C ILE A 139 8.18 1.99 -9.11
N PRO A 140 8.29 2.23 -10.41
CA PRO A 140 7.23 2.89 -11.16
C PRO A 140 5.94 2.09 -11.05
N SER A 141 4.87 2.74 -10.60
CA SER A 141 3.57 2.10 -10.42
C SER A 141 2.45 2.99 -10.95
N ASP A 142 1.40 2.35 -11.47
CA ASP A 142 0.19 3.02 -11.94
C ASP A 142 -0.72 3.41 -10.78
N VAL A 143 -0.65 2.66 -9.66
CA VAL A 143 -1.34 2.92 -8.40
C VAL A 143 -0.54 2.37 -7.23
N ARG A 144 -0.66 3.01 -6.07
CA ARG A 144 -0.16 2.50 -4.79
C ARG A 144 -1.32 2.12 -3.88
N LEU A 145 -1.30 0.88 -3.40
CA LEU A 145 -2.33 0.33 -2.51
C LEU A 145 -1.65 -0.17 -1.24
N MET A 146 -1.96 0.44 -0.09
CA MET A 146 -1.25 0.15 1.15
C MET A 146 -2.23 -0.20 2.28
N ASP A 147 -2.09 -1.41 2.81
CA ASP A 147 -2.94 -1.91 3.89
C ASP A 147 -2.29 -1.66 5.26
N GLU A 148 -2.88 -0.74 6.02
CA GLU A 148 -2.42 -0.28 7.34
C GLU A 148 -0.89 -0.05 7.37
N PRO A 149 -0.32 0.80 6.47
CA PRO A 149 1.12 0.90 6.26
C PRO A 149 1.90 1.40 7.49
N PHE A 150 1.24 2.07 8.42
CA PHE A 150 1.87 2.69 9.60
C PHE A 150 1.67 1.88 10.88
N ALA A 151 1.16 0.66 10.78
CA ALA A 151 0.91 -0.18 11.95
C ALA A 151 2.18 -0.42 12.77
N GLY A 152 2.10 -0.15 14.09
CA GLY A 152 3.20 -0.36 15.02
C GLY A 152 4.29 0.71 15.01
N MET A 153 4.12 1.79 14.25
CA MET A 153 5.04 2.94 14.24
C MET A 153 4.74 3.90 15.40
N THR A 154 5.80 4.55 15.90
CA THR A 154 5.67 5.76 16.72
C THR A 154 5.15 6.91 15.86
N GLU A 155 4.67 8.00 16.49
CA GLU A 155 4.20 9.16 15.74
C GLU A 155 5.31 9.77 14.87
N GLU A 156 6.56 9.85 15.38
CA GLU A 156 7.70 10.35 14.60
C GLU A 156 7.99 9.47 13.36
N GLU A 157 7.97 8.15 13.52
CA GLU A 157 8.17 7.21 12.41
C GLU A 157 7.05 7.30 11.37
N ARG A 158 5.83 7.47 11.85
CA ARG A 158 4.65 7.67 11.02
C ARG A 158 4.75 8.97 10.21
N GLU A 159 5.08 10.09 10.85
CA GLU A 159 5.25 11.39 10.18
C GLU A 159 6.35 11.33 9.11
N LYS A 160 7.51 10.73 9.40
CA LYS A 160 8.59 10.52 8.43
C LYS A 160 8.12 9.68 7.25
N SER A 161 7.38 8.59 7.51
CA SER A 161 6.86 7.72 6.47
C SER A 161 5.82 8.43 5.59
N ILE A 162 4.95 9.23 6.18
CA ILE A 162 3.98 10.07 5.45
C ILE A 162 4.69 11.10 4.58
N ALA A 163 5.69 11.81 5.13
CA ALA A 163 6.48 12.79 4.38
C ALA A 163 7.22 12.14 3.20
N TYR A 164 7.81 10.96 3.40
CA TYR A 164 8.44 10.19 2.34
C TYR A 164 7.45 9.84 1.23
N ILE A 165 6.31 9.22 1.58
CA ILE A 165 5.26 8.87 0.61
C ILE A 165 4.83 10.12 -0.15
N HIS A 166 4.54 11.22 0.53
CA HIS A 166 4.11 12.48 -0.09
C HIS A 166 5.14 12.99 -1.10
N SER A 167 6.44 12.90 -0.78
CA SER A 167 7.52 13.40 -1.63
C SER A 167 7.64 12.69 -2.99
N ILE A 168 7.12 11.46 -3.08
CA ILE A 168 7.28 10.59 -4.26
C ILE A 168 5.96 10.32 -5.00
N LEU A 169 4.84 10.86 -4.53
CA LEU A 169 3.53 10.57 -5.12
C LEU A 169 3.41 11.04 -6.57
N ALA A 170 3.90 12.24 -6.87
CA ALA A 170 3.64 12.90 -8.16
C ALA A 170 2.14 12.78 -8.53
N ASN A 171 1.82 12.19 -9.70
CA ASN A 171 0.45 11.93 -10.15
C ASN A 171 -0.01 10.48 -9.94
N THR A 172 0.79 9.65 -9.25
CA THR A 172 0.40 8.27 -8.96
C THR A 172 -0.68 8.26 -7.89
N PRO A 173 -1.86 7.68 -8.15
CA PRO A 173 -2.89 7.57 -7.13
C PRO A 173 -2.44 6.68 -5.97
N LEU A 174 -2.87 7.05 -4.77
CA LEU A 174 -2.61 6.33 -3.53
C LEU A 174 -3.92 6.00 -2.81
N VAL A 175 -4.08 4.76 -2.44
CA VAL A 175 -5.12 4.33 -1.49
C VAL A 175 -4.43 3.68 -0.30
N ILE A 176 -4.69 4.19 0.88
CA ILE A 176 -4.27 3.56 2.13
C ILE A 176 -5.49 3.11 2.91
N THR A 177 -5.36 2.06 3.68
CA THR A 177 -6.32 1.72 4.73
C THR A 177 -5.78 2.13 6.09
N CYS A 178 -6.65 2.57 6.97
CA CYS A 178 -6.28 2.97 8.33
C CYS A 178 -7.44 2.80 9.32
N LEU A 179 -7.15 2.92 10.60
CA LEU A 179 -8.16 3.02 11.64
C LEU A 179 -8.69 4.47 11.73
N PRO A 180 -9.87 4.70 12.32
CA PRO A 180 -10.36 6.05 12.58
C PRO A 180 -9.36 6.88 13.39
N GLY A 181 -9.05 8.09 12.92
CA GLY A 181 -8.07 9.00 13.52
C GLY A 181 -6.64 8.82 13.00
N GLU A 182 -6.41 7.86 12.10
CA GLU A 182 -5.09 7.61 11.49
C GLU A 182 -5.04 8.02 10.00
N GLU A 183 -5.99 8.83 9.54
CA GLU A 183 -6.05 9.29 8.16
C GLU A 183 -4.81 10.10 7.78
N LEU A 184 -4.47 10.11 6.49
CA LEU A 184 -3.44 11.02 5.99
C LEU A 184 -3.88 12.49 6.18
N PRO A 185 -2.95 13.41 6.47
CA PRO A 185 -3.26 14.84 6.63
C PRO A 185 -3.59 15.53 5.30
N PHE A 186 -3.64 14.78 4.20
CA PHE A 186 -3.95 15.26 2.85
C PHE A 186 -4.75 14.20 2.08
N GLY A 187 -5.38 14.63 1.00
CA GLY A 187 -6.27 13.76 0.22
C GLY A 187 -7.69 13.76 0.75
N ARG A 188 -8.45 12.72 0.41
CA ARG A 188 -9.83 12.54 0.85
C ARG A 188 -9.99 11.28 1.70
N THR A 189 -10.97 11.32 2.59
CA THR A 189 -11.33 10.16 3.42
C THR A 189 -12.55 9.45 2.82
N PHE A 190 -12.50 8.13 2.81
CA PHE A 190 -13.60 7.24 2.47
C PHE A 190 -13.90 6.33 3.67
N HIS A 191 -15.08 6.46 4.25
CA HIS A 191 -15.50 5.66 5.40
C HIS A 191 -16.15 4.35 4.96
N LEU A 192 -15.55 3.26 5.39
CA LEU A 192 -16.09 1.92 5.20
C LEU A 192 -16.94 1.55 6.42
N THR A 193 -18.24 1.38 6.18
CA THR A 193 -19.27 1.13 7.21
C THR A 193 -19.79 -0.29 7.14
#